data_9dcb31870c39c568b09bab549ead1ed1
#
_entry.id   9dcb31870c39c568b09bab549ead1ed1
#
_cell.length_a   1.000
_cell.length_b   1.000
_cell.length_c   1.000
_cell.angle_alpha   90.00
_cell.angle_beta   90.00
_cell.angle_gamma   90.00
#
_symmetry.space_group_name_H-M   'P 1'
#
loop_
_entity.id
_entity.type
_entity.pdbx_description
1 polymer ?
#
loop_
_entity_poly.entity_id
_entity_poly.type
_entity_poly.pdbx_seq_one_letter_code
_entity_poly.pdbx_strand_id
1 'polypeptide(L)'
;LKEKLGSKTVKLSVNAGFTCPNRDGKLGDRGCIFCSQGGSGDFAADAALTITEQIDSQIAVLSAKRPIHKYIAYFQAYTNTYAPVEYLRRIFTEAIRHPSVVAVSIGTRPDCLGEDVLELLSELNQIKPVWIELGLQTIHERTAAYIRRGYPLSVFETAVRNLRERGIEVIVHTILGLPGESQEDILATMKYLKDRKSTRLNSSHYSRSR
;
A
#
# COMPACT_ATOMS: atom_id res chain seq x y z
N LEU A 1 -11.29 12.38 -1.24
CA LEU A 1 -11.70 11.49 -0.11
C LEU A 1 -13.01 11.97 0.52
N LYS A 2 -13.09 13.23 0.94
CA LYS A 2 -14.30 13.80 1.55
C LYS A 2 -15.52 13.71 0.63
N GLU A 3 -15.36 13.96 -0.66
CA GLU A 3 -16.42 13.85 -1.68
C GLU A 3 -16.90 12.41 -1.87
N LYS A 4 -15.98 11.42 -1.91
CA LYS A 4 -16.33 10.00 -2.07
C LYS A 4 -16.94 9.36 -0.82
N LEU A 5 -16.49 9.74 0.37
CA LEU A 5 -16.89 9.11 1.64
C LEU A 5 -17.89 9.95 2.45
N GLY A 6 -18.28 11.12 1.93
CA GLY A 6 -19.29 12.02 2.51
C GLY A 6 -18.87 12.72 3.82
N SER A 7 -17.70 12.39 4.36
CA SER A 7 -17.17 12.97 5.60
C SER A 7 -15.65 12.96 5.65
N LYS A 8 -15.09 13.68 6.63
CA LYS A 8 -13.66 13.61 6.93
C LYS A 8 -13.30 12.22 7.45
N THR A 9 -12.30 11.60 6.87
CA THR A 9 -11.77 10.29 7.25
C THR A 9 -10.30 10.37 7.59
N VAL A 10 -9.81 9.46 8.45
CA VAL A 10 -8.40 9.32 8.80
C VAL A 10 -7.96 7.89 8.55
N LYS A 11 -6.74 7.71 8.06
CA LYS A 11 -6.08 6.40 7.96
C LYS A 11 -5.58 5.99 9.34
N LEU A 12 -5.85 4.74 9.71
CA LEU A 12 -5.29 4.06 10.88
C LEU A 12 -4.27 3.06 10.37
N SER A 13 -3.02 3.18 10.80
CA SER A 13 -1.94 2.31 10.35
C SER A 13 -2.00 0.97 11.08
N VAL A 14 -2.26 -0.09 10.34
CA VAL A 14 -2.43 -1.47 10.85
C VAL A 14 -1.24 -2.32 10.44
N ASN A 15 -0.75 -3.13 11.36
CA ASN A 15 0.33 -4.08 11.17
C ASN A 15 -0.16 -5.51 11.39
N ALA A 16 -0.14 -6.33 10.35
CA ALA A 16 -0.56 -7.73 10.42
C ALA A 16 0.63 -8.72 10.37
N GLY A 17 1.84 -8.27 10.71
CA GLY A 17 3.00 -9.14 10.80
C GLY A 17 3.53 -9.65 9.46
N PHE A 18 3.26 -8.95 8.36
CA PHE A 18 3.76 -9.33 7.04
C PHE A 18 5.28 -9.16 6.92
N THR A 19 5.85 -9.83 5.93
CA THR A 19 7.24 -9.66 5.48
C THR A 19 7.28 -9.16 4.03
N CYS A 20 8.44 -9.23 3.40
CA CYS A 20 8.65 -8.80 2.02
C CYS A 20 9.61 -9.76 1.30
N PRO A 21 9.33 -10.16 0.03
CA PRO A 21 10.24 -11.03 -0.72
C PRO A 21 11.64 -10.46 -0.94
N ASN A 22 11.82 -9.14 -0.77
CA ASN A 22 13.15 -8.50 -0.76
C ASN A 22 13.88 -8.60 0.60
N ARG A 23 13.31 -9.26 1.60
CA ARG A 23 13.85 -9.36 2.96
C ARG A 23 13.89 -10.76 3.55
N ASP A 24 13.09 -11.68 3.04
CA ASP A 24 13.00 -13.06 3.53
C ASP A 24 13.89 -14.05 2.78
N GLY A 25 14.71 -13.56 1.85
CA GLY A 25 15.63 -14.36 1.06
C GLY A 25 15.06 -14.83 -0.28
N LYS A 26 13.78 -14.64 -0.58
CA LYS A 26 13.18 -15.07 -1.87
C LYS A 26 13.72 -14.29 -3.07
N LEU A 27 13.80 -12.97 -2.97
CA LEU A 27 14.42 -12.08 -3.96
C LEU A 27 15.67 -11.40 -3.43
N GLY A 28 15.80 -11.30 -2.12
CA GLY A 28 16.94 -10.70 -1.41
C GLY A 28 16.67 -10.57 0.08
N ASP A 29 17.71 -10.24 0.82
CA ASP A 29 17.69 -10.13 2.29
C ASP A 29 17.80 -8.69 2.81
N ARG A 30 18.28 -7.77 1.95
CA ARG A 30 18.62 -6.39 2.34
C ARG A 30 17.49 -5.38 2.20
N GLY A 31 16.39 -5.76 1.54
CA GLY A 31 15.29 -4.86 1.22
C GLY A 31 15.63 -3.77 0.18
N CYS A 32 14.66 -2.95 -0.15
CA CYS A 32 14.86 -1.75 -0.98
C CYS A 32 15.63 -0.68 -0.19
N ILE A 33 16.47 0.13 -0.87
CA ILE A 33 17.33 1.13 -0.20
C ILE A 33 16.56 2.27 0.48
N PHE A 34 15.31 2.48 0.09
CA PHE A 34 14.42 3.52 0.63
C PHE A 34 13.51 3.01 1.75
N CYS A 35 13.52 1.72 2.03
CA CYS A 35 12.62 1.09 3.00
C CYS A 35 13.30 1.03 4.37
N SER A 36 12.66 1.59 5.40
CA SER A 36 13.13 1.50 6.79
C SER A 36 13.20 0.04 7.25
N GLN A 37 13.88 -0.18 8.37
CA GLN A 37 13.95 -1.51 8.98
C GLN A 37 12.55 -2.04 9.36
N GLY A 38 11.63 -1.17 9.73
CA GLY A 38 10.22 -1.47 10.00
C GLY A 38 9.33 -1.62 8.76
N GLY A 39 9.92 -1.71 7.54
CA GLY A 39 9.13 -1.91 6.32
C GLY A 39 8.20 -0.76 5.96
N SER A 40 8.56 0.48 6.30
CA SER A 40 7.74 1.70 6.21
C SER A 40 6.51 1.69 7.14
N GLY A 41 6.52 0.82 8.15
CA GLY A 41 5.48 0.70 9.17
C GLY A 41 5.85 1.28 10.53
N ASP A 42 6.79 2.24 10.58
CA ASP A 42 7.36 2.79 11.82
C ASP A 42 6.29 3.42 12.77
N PHE A 43 5.13 3.75 12.24
CA PHE A 43 3.97 4.29 12.97
C PHE A 43 2.79 3.31 13.02
N ALA A 44 2.96 2.07 12.59
CA ALA A 44 1.92 1.06 12.68
C ALA A 44 1.77 0.56 14.13
N ALA A 45 0.59 0.06 14.46
CA ALA A 45 0.33 -0.53 15.75
C ALA A 45 1.13 -1.83 15.97
N ASP A 46 1.16 -2.32 17.20
CA ASP A 46 1.85 -3.56 17.54
C ASP A 46 1.18 -4.77 16.85
N ALA A 47 1.96 -5.54 16.09
CA ALA A 47 1.49 -6.73 15.39
C ALA A 47 1.06 -7.88 16.32
N ALA A 48 1.36 -7.82 17.61
CA ALA A 48 0.88 -8.77 18.60
C ALA A 48 -0.62 -8.62 18.93
N LEU A 49 -1.19 -7.45 18.65
CA LEU A 49 -2.62 -7.16 18.83
C LEU A 49 -3.43 -7.65 17.63
N THR A 50 -4.69 -8.04 17.86
CA THR A 50 -5.65 -8.28 16.77
C THR A 50 -5.87 -7.01 15.94
N ILE A 51 -6.37 -7.15 14.74
CA ILE A 51 -6.67 -6.01 13.86
C ILE A 51 -7.70 -5.07 14.51
N THR A 52 -8.71 -5.64 15.15
CA THR A 52 -9.73 -4.88 15.88
C THR A 52 -9.13 -4.08 17.04
N GLU A 53 -8.30 -4.70 17.87
CA GLU A 53 -7.62 -4.01 18.98
C GLU A 53 -6.71 -2.87 18.49
N GLN A 54 -5.98 -3.08 17.38
CA GLN A 54 -5.17 -2.04 16.76
C GLN A 54 -6.01 -0.85 16.28
N ILE A 55 -7.17 -1.12 15.67
CA ILE A 55 -8.09 -0.09 15.19
C ILE A 55 -8.68 0.66 16.38
N ASP A 56 -9.23 -0.03 17.37
CA ASP A 56 -9.88 0.56 18.53
C ASP A 56 -8.93 1.42 19.35
N SER A 57 -7.71 0.97 19.59
CA SER A 57 -6.70 1.74 20.32
C SER A 57 -6.35 3.06 19.63
N GLN A 58 -6.21 3.06 18.30
CA GLN A 58 -5.94 4.30 17.55
C GLN A 58 -7.16 5.22 17.49
N ILE A 59 -8.37 4.67 17.39
CA ILE A 59 -9.63 5.43 17.46
C ILE A 59 -9.72 6.15 18.81
N ALA A 60 -9.45 5.46 19.91
CA ALA A 60 -9.49 6.04 21.25
C ALA A 60 -8.55 7.25 21.37
N VAL A 61 -7.33 7.17 20.85
CA VAL A 61 -6.36 8.28 20.85
C VAL A 61 -6.80 9.44 19.96
N LEU A 62 -7.39 9.15 18.80
CA LEU A 62 -7.78 10.18 17.83
C LEU A 62 -9.08 10.87 18.18
N SER A 63 -10.07 10.12 18.68
CA SER A 63 -11.38 10.68 19.07
C SER A 63 -11.28 11.67 20.23
N ALA A 64 -10.34 11.47 21.13
CA ALA A 64 -10.04 12.43 22.20
C ALA A 64 -9.52 13.79 21.67
N LYS A 65 -9.00 13.83 20.45
CA LYS A 65 -8.40 15.04 19.85
C LYS A 65 -9.28 15.69 18.77
N ARG A 66 -10.14 14.91 18.11
CA ARG A 66 -10.93 15.37 16.95
C ARG A 66 -12.24 14.58 16.81
N PRO A 67 -13.37 15.22 16.46
CA PRO A 67 -14.64 14.53 16.19
C PRO A 67 -14.59 13.83 14.81
N ILE A 68 -13.95 12.67 14.74
CA ILE A 68 -13.86 11.84 13.55
C ILE A 68 -14.50 10.50 13.87
N HIS A 69 -15.40 10.02 13.01
CA HIS A 69 -16.17 8.79 13.23
C HIS A 69 -16.04 7.79 12.09
N LYS A 70 -15.24 8.11 11.04
CA LYS A 70 -15.02 7.24 9.89
C LYS A 70 -13.54 7.09 9.62
N TYR A 71 -13.09 5.85 9.53
CA TYR A 71 -11.68 5.52 9.41
C TYR A 71 -11.41 4.61 8.22
N ILE A 72 -10.17 4.63 7.76
CA ILE A 72 -9.64 3.73 6.73
C ILE A 72 -8.61 2.85 7.41
N ALA A 73 -8.81 1.55 7.43
CA ALA A 73 -7.78 0.62 7.88
C ALA A 73 -6.69 0.54 6.82
N TYR A 74 -5.48 0.98 7.16
CA TYR A 74 -4.36 1.07 6.24
C TYR A 74 -3.27 0.08 6.63
N PHE A 75 -3.16 -0.98 5.86
CA PHE A 75 -2.09 -1.97 5.96
C PHE A 75 -0.85 -1.46 5.23
N GLN A 76 0.18 -1.11 5.97
CA GLN A 76 1.32 -0.38 5.39
C GLN A 76 2.68 -1.05 5.65
N ALA A 77 2.87 -1.80 6.73
CA ALA A 77 4.13 -2.44 7.03
C ALA A 77 4.45 -3.55 6.01
N TYR A 78 5.58 -3.45 5.32
CA TYR A 78 6.10 -4.43 4.34
C TYR A 78 5.19 -4.64 3.11
N THR A 79 4.94 -5.92 2.74
CA THR A 79 4.16 -6.31 1.56
C THR A 79 2.89 -7.02 2.00
N ASN A 80 1.78 -6.31 2.09
CA ASN A 80 0.59 -6.76 2.79
C ASN A 80 -0.29 -7.74 2.01
N THR A 81 0.13 -8.22 0.83
CA THR A 81 -0.48 -9.34 0.11
C THR A 81 0.48 -10.53 0.00
N TYR A 82 1.62 -10.48 0.67
CA TYR A 82 2.62 -11.53 0.63
C TYR A 82 2.44 -12.50 1.82
N ALA A 83 1.38 -13.30 1.73
CA ALA A 83 1.03 -14.37 2.67
C ALA A 83 0.04 -15.34 2.01
N PRO A 84 -0.23 -16.52 2.60
CA PRO A 84 -1.29 -17.41 2.16
C PRO A 84 -2.65 -16.70 2.12
N VAL A 85 -3.45 -16.96 1.08
CA VAL A 85 -4.72 -16.25 0.85
C VAL A 85 -5.70 -16.39 2.03
N GLU A 86 -5.71 -17.51 2.71
CA GLU A 86 -6.57 -17.73 3.89
C GLU A 86 -6.19 -16.83 5.07
N TYR A 87 -4.88 -16.57 5.23
CA TYR A 87 -4.42 -15.60 6.23
C TYR A 87 -4.86 -14.19 5.86
N LEU A 88 -4.70 -13.79 4.59
CA LEU A 88 -5.15 -12.49 4.06
C LEU A 88 -6.65 -12.32 4.25
N ARG A 89 -7.43 -13.36 3.92
CA ARG A 89 -8.89 -13.38 4.09
C ARG A 89 -9.29 -13.08 5.53
N ARG A 90 -8.69 -13.75 6.48
CA ARG A 90 -8.96 -13.54 7.91
C ARG A 90 -8.69 -12.10 8.32
N ILE A 91 -7.48 -11.61 8.03
CA ILE A 91 -7.00 -10.28 8.45
C ILE A 91 -7.82 -9.15 7.82
N PHE A 92 -8.03 -9.22 6.51
CA PHE A 92 -8.77 -8.16 5.81
C PHE A 92 -10.28 -8.20 6.11
N THR A 93 -10.85 -9.39 6.33
CA THR A 93 -12.24 -9.50 6.75
C THR A 93 -12.48 -8.91 8.14
N GLU A 94 -11.56 -9.11 9.06
CA GLU A 94 -11.62 -8.50 10.39
C GLU A 94 -11.62 -6.96 10.29
N ALA A 95 -10.70 -6.37 9.52
CA ALA A 95 -10.64 -4.93 9.31
C ALA A 95 -11.89 -4.37 8.61
N ILE A 96 -12.37 -5.02 7.55
CA ILE A 96 -13.47 -4.49 6.73
C ILE A 96 -14.81 -4.57 7.46
N ARG A 97 -14.99 -5.54 8.36
CA ARG A 97 -16.18 -5.70 9.19
C ARG A 97 -16.25 -4.74 10.36
N HIS A 98 -15.15 -4.10 10.71
CA HIS A 98 -15.14 -3.15 11.83
C HIS A 98 -16.13 -1.99 11.55
N PRO A 99 -17.03 -1.64 12.52
CA PRO A 99 -18.14 -0.69 12.28
C PRO A 99 -17.66 0.71 11.91
N SER A 100 -16.56 1.18 12.48
CA SER A 100 -15.99 2.50 12.22
C SER A 100 -15.11 2.56 10.96
N VAL A 101 -14.79 1.42 10.32
CA VAL A 101 -14.00 1.35 9.10
C VAL A 101 -14.91 1.49 7.89
N VAL A 102 -14.62 2.45 7.01
CA VAL A 102 -15.41 2.72 5.81
C VAL A 102 -14.71 2.30 4.52
N ALA A 103 -13.42 2.01 4.58
CA ALA A 103 -12.62 1.47 3.48
C ALA A 103 -11.37 0.79 4.03
N VAL A 104 -10.78 -0.11 3.25
CA VAL A 104 -9.49 -0.75 3.54
C VAL A 104 -8.49 -0.30 2.48
N SER A 105 -7.29 0.09 2.88
CA SER A 105 -6.18 0.47 2.01
C SER A 105 -5.00 -0.46 2.26
N ILE A 106 -4.44 -1.07 1.22
CA ILE A 106 -3.45 -2.14 1.34
C ILE A 106 -2.20 -1.76 0.55
N GLY A 107 -1.11 -1.48 1.26
CA GLY A 107 0.20 -1.22 0.67
C GLY A 107 0.87 -2.52 0.24
N THR A 108 1.22 -2.66 -1.05
CA THR A 108 1.83 -3.88 -1.54
C THR A 108 2.71 -3.69 -2.76
N ARG A 109 3.35 -4.79 -3.19
CA ARG A 109 4.16 -4.92 -4.39
C ARG A 109 3.31 -5.50 -5.53
N PRO A 110 3.53 -5.07 -6.78
CA PRO A 110 2.80 -5.59 -7.93
C PRO A 110 3.04 -7.08 -8.22
N ASP A 111 4.21 -7.60 -7.87
CA ASP A 111 4.57 -9.01 -8.03
C ASP A 111 4.02 -9.94 -6.93
N CYS A 112 3.24 -9.39 -5.99
CA CYS A 112 2.57 -10.14 -4.91
C CYS A 112 1.03 -10.07 -5.03
N LEU A 113 0.52 -10.03 -6.25
CA LEU A 113 -0.91 -10.02 -6.58
C LEU A 113 -1.24 -11.20 -7.50
N GLY A 114 -1.18 -12.42 -6.94
CA GLY A 114 -1.63 -13.65 -7.60
C GLY A 114 -3.13 -13.64 -7.84
N GLU A 115 -3.64 -14.56 -8.68
CA GLU A 115 -5.07 -14.61 -9.03
C GLU A 115 -5.95 -14.84 -7.79
N ASP A 116 -5.54 -15.72 -6.90
CA ASP A 116 -6.19 -16.00 -5.61
C ASP A 116 -6.32 -14.75 -4.72
N VAL A 117 -5.28 -13.92 -4.70
CA VAL A 117 -5.29 -12.63 -3.99
C VAL A 117 -6.23 -11.63 -4.68
N LEU A 118 -6.19 -11.55 -6.00
CA LEU A 118 -7.07 -10.66 -6.78
C LEU A 118 -8.55 -11.01 -6.60
N GLU A 119 -8.88 -12.30 -6.57
CA GLU A 119 -10.22 -12.79 -6.27
C GLU A 119 -10.67 -12.38 -4.87
N LEU A 120 -9.85 -12.61 -3.85
CA LEU A 120 -10.13 -12.18 -2.48
C LEU A 120 -10.37 -10.66 -2.39
N LEU A 121 -9.52 -9.85 -3.01
CA LEU A 121 -9.66 -8.39 -3.00
C LEU A 121 -10.97 -7.96 -3.70
N SER A 122 -11.35 -8.66 -4.76
CA SER A 122 -12.60 -8.41 -5.48
C SER A 122 -13.83 -8.70 -4.60
N GLU A 123 -13.84 -9.84 -3.88
CA GLU A 123 -14.90 -10.19 -2.92
C GLU A 123 -15.02 -9.11 -1.82
N LEU A 124 -13.90 -8.71 -1.23
CA LEU A 124 -13.87 -7.71 -0.17
C LEU A 124 -14.35 -6.34 -0.66
N ASN A 125 -14.03 -5.97 -1.89
CA ASN A 125 -14.45 -4.70 -2.50
C ASN A 125 -15.96 -4.61 -2.72
N GLN A 126 -16.68 -5.73 -2.71
CA GLN A 126 -18.17 -5.74 -2.71
C GLN A 126 -18.76 -5.39 -1.33
N ILE A 127 -17.98 -5.56 -0.25
CA ILE A 127 -18.43 -5.27 1.13
C ILE A 127 -18.22 -3.79 1.46
N LYS A 128 -17.00 -3.32 1.29
CA LYS A 128 -16.59 -1.91 1.42
C LYS A 128 -15.44 -1.61 0.47
N PRO A 129 -15.23 -0.36 0.05
CA PRO A 129 -14.14 0.00 -0.85
C PRO A 129 -12.78 -0.52 -0.39
N VAL A 130 -12.10 -1.24 -1.28
CA VAL A 130 -10.71 -1.68 -1.14
C VAL A 130 -9.84 -0.86 -2.08
N TRP A 131 -8.77 -0.28 -1.56
CA TRP A 131 -7.77 0.45 -2.33
C TRP A 131 -6.43 -0.26 -2.24
N ILE A 132 -5.76 -0.40 -3.36
CA ILE A 132 -4.41 -0.97 -3.40
C ILE A 132 -3.40 0.16 -3.59
N GLU A 133 -2.53 0.33 -2.59
CA GLU A 133 -1.41 1.27 -2.64
C GLU A 133 -0.19 0.55 -3.22
N LEU A 134 0.02 0.75 -4.52
CA LEU A 134 0.94 -0.05 -5.32
C LEU A 134 2.26 0.67 -5.53
N GLY A 135 3.37 0.02 -5.14
CA GLY A 135 4.71 0.54 -5.36
C GLY A 135 5.06 0.56 -6.84
N LEU A 136 5.37 1.71 -7.40
CA LEU A 136 6.05 1.91 -8.68
C LEU A 136 7.46 2.44 -8.45
N GLN A 137 7.54 3.43 -7.61
CA GLN A 137 8.71 4.23 -7.22
C GLN A 137 9.21 5.09 -8.39
N THR A 138 9.58 4.47 -9.51
CA THR A 138 10.02 5.09 -10.77
C THR A 138 9.70 4.18 -11.97
N ILE A 139 9.60 4.76 -13.16
CA ILE A 139 9.50 4.01 -14.43
C ILE A 139 10.87 3.58 -14.97
N HIS A 140 11.96 4.18 -14.49
CA HIS A 140 13.32 3.98 -15.02
C HIS A 140 13.94 2.70 -14.45
N GLU A 141 14.13 1.68 -15.31
CA GLU A 141 14.65 0.38 -14.90
C GLU A 141 16.07 0.46 -14.29
N ARG A 142 16.90 1.40 -14.77
CA ARG A 142 18.22 1.66 -14.16
C ARG A 142 18.09 2.05 -12.69
N THR A 143 17.19 2.99 -12.40
CA THR A 143 16.93 3.44 -11.02
C THR A 143 16.24 2.35 -10.21
N ALA A 144 15.30 1.63 -10.81
CA ALA A 144 14.61 0.50 -10.18
C ALA A 144 15.57 -0.60 -9.72
N ALA A 145 16.57 -0.93 -10.54
CA ALA A 145 17.65 -1.85 -10.20
C ALA A 145 18.52 -1.31 -9.04
N TYR A 146 18.92 -0.03 -9.13
CA TYR A 146 19.72 0.62 -8.09
C TYR A 146 19.02 0.61 -6.73
N ILE A 147 17.72 0.94 -6.68
CA ILE A 147 16.94 0.94 -5.44
C ILE A 147 16.53 -0.47 -4.99
N ARG A 148 16.91 -1.50 -5.71
CA ARG A 148 16.58 -2.90 -5.44
C ARG A 148 15.07 -3.15 -5.38
N ARG A 149 14.31 -2.57 -6.33
CA ARG A 149 12.85 -2.74 -6.41
C ARG A 149 12.47 -4.22 -6.62
N GLY A 150 13.20 -4.95 -7.47
CA GLY A 150 13.08 -6.40 -7.63
C GLY A 150 11.98 -6.89 -8.58
N TYR A 151 11.35 -6.00 -9.34
CA TYR A 151 10.40 -6.33 -10.43
C TYR A 151 10.49 -5.31 -11.56
N PRO A 152 10.25 -5.72 -12.82
CA PRO A 152 10.24 -4.81 -13.97
C PRO A 152 8.94 -4.01 -14.06
N LEU A 153 8.96 -2.94 -14.86
CA LEU A 153 7.80 -2.08 -15.08
C LEU A 153 6.58 -2.83 -15.62
N SER A 154 6.79 -3.82 -16.48
CA SER A 154 5.72 -4.65 -17.04
C SER A 154 4.87 -5.39 -16.00
N VAL A 155 5.48 -5.80 -14.89
CA VAL A 155 4.76 -6.44 -13.77
C VAL A 155 3.82 -5.43 -13.09
N PHE A 156 4.29 -4.19 -12.91
CA PHE A 156 3.43 -3.11 -12.42
C PHE A 156 2.25 -2.82 -13.36
N GLU A 157 2.50 -2.76 -14.66
CA GLU A 157 1.45 -2.53 -15.68
C GLU A 157 0.39 -3.63 -15.66
N THR A 158 0.81 -4.88 -15.57
CA THR A 158 -0.09 -6.03 -15.48
C THR A 158 -0.92 -5.98 -14.18
N ALA A 159 -0.31 -5.70 -13.05
CA ALA A 159 -1.01 -5.58 -11.77
C ALA A 159 -2.06 -4.47 -11.79
N VAL A 160 -1.72 -3.30 -12.33
CA VAL A 160 -2.66 -2.17 -12.46
C VAL A 160 -3.85 -2.55 -13.36
N ARG A 161 -3.61 -3.22 -14.50
CA ARG A 161 -4.66 -3.69 -15.39
C ARG A 161 -5.60 -4.66 -14.68
N ASN A 162 -5.05 -5.70 -14.05
CA ASN A 162 -5.83 -6.73 -13.37
C ASN A 162 -6.69 -6.17 -12.23
N LEU A 163 -6.17 -5.23 -11.45
CA LEU A 163 -6.91 -4.53 -10.39
C LEU A 163 -8.07 -3.71 -10.96
N ARG A 164 -7.83 -2.98 -12.06
CA ARG A 164 -8.85 -2.14 -12.71
C ARG A 164 -9.98 -2.94 -13.32
N GLU A 165 -9.66 -4.05 -13.97
CA GLU A 165 -10.67 -4.96 -14.55
C GLU A 165 -11.63 -5.48 -13.48
N ARG A 166 -11.18 -5.53 -12.22
CA ARG A 166 -11.98 -5.89 -11.04
C ARG A 166 -12.60 -4.69 -10.31
N GLY A 167 -12.52 -3.48 -10.88
CA GLY A 167 -13.07 -2.28 -10.26
C GLY A 167 -12.36 -1.82 -8.97
N ILE A 168 -11.15 -2.33 -8.72
CA ILE A 168 -10.35 -1.97 -7.54
C ILE A 168 -9.56 -0.70 -7.81
N GLU A 169 -9.67 0.29 -6.91
CA GLU A 169 -8.96 1.56 -7.03
C GLU A 169 -7.48 1.39 -6.67
N VAL A 170 -6.61 1.92 -7.54
CA VAL A 170 -5.16 1.87 -7.37
C VAL A 170 -4.63 3.24 -6.98
N ILE A 171 -3.83 3.29 -5.92
CA ILE A 171 -3.03 4.45 -5.51
C ILE A 171 -1.58 4.12 -5.80
N VAL A 172 -0.94 4.86 -6.69
CA VAL A 172 0.45 4.60 -7.07
C VAL A 172 1.41 5.35 -6.16
N HIS A 173 2.37 4.64 -5.61
CA HIS A 173 3.46 5.22 -4.84
C HIS A 173 4.68 5.46 -5.72
N THR A 174 5.14 6.72 -5.74
CA THR A 174 6.39 7.13 -6.40
C THR A 174 7.33 7.80 -5.40
N ILE A 175 8.62 7.78 -5.70
CA ILE A 175 9.63 8.46 -4.90
C ILE A 175 10.34 9.49 -5.79
N LEU A 176 10.31 10.75 -5.38
CA LEU A 176 10.98 11.84 -6.07
C LEU A 176 12.40 12.02 -5.55
N GLY A 177 13.33 12.37 -6.44
CA GLY A 177 14.72 12.63 -6.09
C GLY A 177 15.52 11.36 -5.80
N LEU A 178 15.18 10.25 -6.45
CA LEU A 178 15.99 9.03 -6.38
C LEU A 178 17.39 9.27 -6.95
N PRO A 179 18.44 8.66 -6.38
CA PRO A 179 19.80 8.83 -6.85
C PRO A 179 19.94 8.49 -8.35
N GLY A 180 20.52 9.42 -9.11
CA GLY A 180 20.73 9.28 -10.54
C GLY A 180 19.53 9.64 -11.43
N GLU A 181 18.43 10.15 -10.87
CA GLU A 181 17.32 10.73 -11.63
C GLU A 181 17.44 12.24 -11.76
N SER A 182 17.26 12.72 -12.98
CA SER A 182 17.15 14.14 -13.31
C SER A 182 15.70 14.65 -13.11
N GLN A 183 15.49 15.96 -13.27
CA GLN A 183 14.12 16.51 -13.27
C GLN A 183 13.29 15.97 -14.45
N GLU A 184 13.93 15.75 -15.61
CA GLU A 184 13.30 15.16 -16.79
C GLU A 184 12.84 13.74 -16.52
N ASP A 185 13.63 12.94 -15.82
CA ASP A 185 13.27 11.57 -15.40
C ASP A 185 12.04 11.56 -14.48
N ILE A 186 12.00 12.49 -13.52
CA ILE A 186 10.85 12.67 -12.63
C ILE A 186 9.61 13.07 -13.42
N LEU A 187 9.74 14.05 -14.32
CA LEU A 187 8.63 14.49 -15.17
C LEU A 187 8.13 13.38 -16.10
N ALA A 188 9.03 12.57 -16.64
CA ALA A 188 8.67 11.41 -17.45
C ALA A 188 7.84 10.39 -16.65
N THR A 189 8.20 10.13 -15.39
CA THR A 189 7.42 9.27 -14.49
C THR A 189 6.03 9.86 -14.23
N MET A 190 5.93 11.16 -13.98
CA MET A 190 4.63 11.83 -13.76
C MET A 190 3.75 11.82 -15.01
N LYS A 191 4.33 12.06 -16.18
CA LYS A 191 3.63 12.01 -17.48
C LYS A 191 3.11 10.60 -17.77
N TYR A 192 3.94 9.60 -17.57
CA TYR A 192 3.56 8.19 -17.69
C TYR A 192 2.32 7.84 -16.86
N LEU A 193 2.23 8.33 -15.61
CA LEU A 193 1.09 8.08 -14.74
C LEU A 193 -0.15 8.88 -15.16
N LYS A 194 0.01 10.13 -15.59
CA LYS A 194 -1.08 10.98 -16.07
C LYS A 194 -1.79 10.36 -17.28
N ASP A 195 -1.04 9.84 -18.21
CA ASP A 195 -1.59 9.24 -19.46
C ASP A 195 -2.42 7.98 -19.19
N ARG A 196 -2.26 7.35 -18.04
CA ARG A 196 -3.01 6.16 -17.59
C ARG A 196 -4.31 6.43 -16.81
N LYS A 197 -4.81 7.63 -16.85
CA LYS A 197 -6.17 8.20 -16.55
C LYS A 197 -6.99 7.70 -15.36
N SER A 198 -6.54 6.91 -14.39
CA SER A 198 -7.40 6.52 -13.25
C SER A 198 -6.64 5.99 -12.04
N THR A 199 -5.41 6.43 -11.84
CA THR A 199 -4.63 6.11 -10.65
C THR A 199 -4.49 7.36 -9.80
N ARG A 200 -4.75 7.24 -8.50
CA ARG A 200 -4.32 8.26 -7.56
C ARG A 200 -2.82 8.16 -7.38
N LEU A 201 -2.17 9.30 -7.26
CA LEU A 201 -0.74 9.40 -7.03
C LEU A 201 -0.46 9.72 -5.56
N ASN A 202 0.44 8.97 -4.95
CA ASN A 202 1.10 9.32 -3.70
C ASN A 202 2.60 9.42 -3.96
N SER A 203 3.21 10.55 -3.67
CA SER A 203 4.65 10.76 -3.88
C SER A 203 5.34 11.11 -2.57
N SER A 204 6.52 10.56 -2.35
CA SER A 204 7.43 10.91 -1.27
C SER A 204 8.77 11.38 -1.82
N HIS A 205 9.49 12.20 -1.05
CA HIS A 205 10.86 12.56 -1.39
C HIS A 205 11.84 11.56 -0.80
N TYR A 206 12.85 11.18 -1.58
CA TYR A 206 13.97 10.41 -1.07
C TYR A 206 14.80 11.30 -0.14
N SER A 207 14.81 10.97 1.15
CA SER A 207 15.77 11.55 2.09
C SER A 207 16.78 10.47 2.47
N ARG A 208 18.07 10.73 2.22
CA ARG A 208 19.12 9.92 2.82
C ARG A 208 19.07 10.16 4.32
N SER A 209 18.67 9.17 5.10
CA SER A 209 19.00 9.19 6.54
C SER A 209 20.52 9.19 6.66
N ARG A 210 21.04 10.23 7.28
CA ARG A 210 22.47 10.34 7.62
C ARG A 210 22.82 9.35 8.70
#